data_0c8f1dd088771521d406ee811c0d83ca
#
_entry.id   0c8f1dd088771521d406ee811c0d83ca
#
_cell.length_a   1.000
_cell.length_b   1.000
_cell.length_c   1.000
_cell.angle_alpha   90.00
_cell.angle_beta   90.00
_cell.angle_gamma   90.00
#
_symmetry.space_group_name_H-M   'P 1'
#
loop_
_entity.id
_entity.type
_entity.pdbx_description
1 polymer ?
#
loop_
_entity_poly.entity_id
_entity_poly.type
_entity_poly.pdbx_seq_one_letter_code
_entity_poly.pdbx_strand_id
1 'polypeptide(L)'
;MKRRFLALVLAGCLAAVLSTAAWATSPTGFYLNVELPSGETIALDAESGDSIDNIKGKLETKTKIAAGEQHLYYGGKLLVDGRTLANYNIQKGSTLLLTTKIKGTPAGEKLTEENMSGSTIGAPVTISEKTLNSGTYYLCNNVKLTQALVIQGDVTLDLNGFVLQHENRDANDSVIQMDSGTLTLVDSNPDAIHKFVKEATGLWTLNENAGTEIVKGGVITGGIGREHSFSSVYGSISENGGGGVFINQDASFVMEGGNIVGCSAVGEHNTAGGVLVARSASFVMKAGKIAGCTAARGGGVYVADRDGDYALGSFTMNGGTIRNCTAAYGYGGGISSLRNITICGDAFVRDCTASQDKSSAMYLNPSNPADRAVIEGGTFRGNIYASPYCTGMVAVTGGTFDPGQPNGITLHTVTFNSNGGSDVPEQIRANAAATKPDSRKAGYTLVGWYTDEACTAAYDFTKPVTDSVTLYAKWEA
;
A
#
# COMPACT_ATOMS: atom_id res chain seq x y z
N MET A 1 -19.14 -43.04 -64.14
CA MET A 1 -19.55 -41.64 -64.06
C MET A 1 -19.18 -41.14 -62.67
N LYS A 2 -18.02 -40.72 -62.40
CA LYS A 2 -17.33 -39.51 -62.81
C LYS A 2 -17.91 -38.28 -62.19
N ARG A 3 -17.06 -37.66 -61.35
CA ARG A 3 -16.95 -36.24 -61.01
C ARG A 3 -17.58 -35.78 -59.71
N ARG A 4 -16.69 -35.13 -59.03
CA ARG A 4 -16.92 -34.06 -58.01
C ARG A 4 -16.82 -34.49 -56.57
N PHE A 5 -15.60 -34.60 -56.12
CA PHE A 5 -15.25 -34.24 -54.74
C PHE A 5 -13.80 -33.74 -54.77
N LEU A 6 -13.66 -32.49 -55.21
CA LEU A 6 -12.38 -31.77 -55.04
C LEU A 6 -12.64 -30.26 -55.16
N ALA A 7 -13.35 -29.71 -54.20
CA ALA A 7 -13.57 -28.26 -54.16
C ALA A 7 -13.97 -27.72 -52.79
N LEU A 8 -13.62 -28.37 -51.67
CA LEU A 8 -13.99 -27.85 -50.36
C LEU A 8 -12.84 -27.83 -49.33
N VAL A 9 -11.61 -27.92 -49.76
CA VAL A 9 -10.43 -27.84 -48.86
C VAL A 9 -9.57 -26.61 -49.16
N LEU A 10 -9.92 -25.81 -50.17
CA LEU A 10 -9.13 -24.59 -50.51
C LEU A 10 -9.74 -23.27 -50.06
N ALA A 11 -10.87 -23.28 -49.34
CA ALA A 11 -11.49 -22.04 -48.82
C ALA A 11 -11.07 -21.71 -47.38
N GLY A 12 -10.43 -22.65 -46.66
CA GLY A 12 -10.00 -22.45 -45.29
C GLY A 12 -8.61 -21.82 -45.11
N CYS A 13 -7.78 -21.85 -46.15
CA CYS A 13 -6.41 -21.31 -46.06
C CYS A 13 -6.23 -19.92 -46.67
N LEU A 14 -7.27 -19.36 -47.29
CA LEU A 14 -7.17 -18.07 -47.98
C LEU A 14 -7.61 -16.88 -47.10
N ALA A 15 -8.20 -17.14 -45.94
CA ALA A 15 -8.60 -16.09 -45.01
C ALA A 15 -7.48 -15.67 -44.02
N ALA A 16 -6.39 -16.47 -43.95
CA ALA A 16 -5.25 -16.18 -43.07
C ALA A 16 -4.11 -15.41 -43.76
N VAL A 17 -4.20 -15.14 -45.06
CA VAL A 17 -3.10 -14.49 -45.80
C VAL A 17 -3.47 -13.07 -46.28
N LEU A 18 -4.69 -12.62 -46.05
CA LEU A 18 -5.15 -11.29 -46.48
C LEU A 18 -5.12 -10.21 -45.38
N SER A 19 -4.56 -10.51 -44.19
CA SER A 19 -4.32 -9.49 -43.18
C SER A 19 -2.91 -8.87 -43.23
N THR A 20 -2.09 -9.22 -44.23
CA THR A 20 -0.76 -8.61 -44.41
C THR A 20 -0.70 -7.57 -45.54
N ALA A 21 -1.84 -7.08 -45.97
CA ALA A 21 -1.88 -6.06 -47.02
C ALA A 21 -1.85 -4.65 -46.38
N ALA A 22 -0.69 -4.05 -46.50
CA ALA A 22 -0.46 -2.61 -46.55
C ALA A 22 -0.77 -1.78 -45.30
N TRP A 23 0.00 -1.99 -44.27
CA TRP A 23 0.27 -0.92 -43.32
C TRP A 23 1.55 -0.20 -43.80
N ALA A 24 1.37 0.88 -44.55
CA ALA A 24 2.46 1.80 -44.83
C ALA A 24 2.84 2.43 -43.49
N THR A 25 3.83 1.88 -42.81
CA THR A 25 4.43 2.49 -41.65
C THR A 25 5.12 3.78 -42.10
N SER A 26 4.82 4.89 -41.42
CA SER A 26 5.71 6.06 -41.49
C SER A 26 7.14 5.61 -41.19
N PRO A 27 8.15 6.20 -41.78
CA PRO A 27 9.56 5.76 -41.58
C PRO A 27 10.01 5.74 -40.12
N THR A 28 9.24 6.33 -39.18
CA THR A 28 9.49 6.42 -37.76
C THR A 28 8.45 5.68 -36.90
N GLY A 29 7.44 5.05 -37.53
CA GLY A 29 6.32 4.38 -36.83
C GLY A 29 6.68 2.99 -36.29
N PHE A 30 5.99 2.60 -35.25
CA PHE A 30 6.08 1.26 -34.64
C PHE A 30 4.70 0.79 -34.16
N TYR A 31 4.58 -0.50 -33.83
CA TYR A 31 3.35 -1.04 -33.27
C TYR A 31 3.39 -1.12 -31.77
N LEU A 32 2.29 -0.71 -31.14
CA LEU A 32 1.93 -0.99 -29.75
C LEU A 32 0.93 -2.13 -29.71
N ASN A 33 0.96 -2.91 -28.66
CA ASN A 33 -0.12 -3.80 -28.29
C ASN A 33 -1.09 -3.04 -27.38
N VAL A 34 -2.39 -3.22 -27.60
CA VAL A 34 -3.41 -2.65 -26.71
C VAL A 34 -4.35 -3.77 -26.29
N GLU A 35 -4.35 -4.07 -25.01
CA GLU A 35 -5.30 -4.99 -24.38
C GLU A 35 -6.62 -4.26 -24.15
N LEU A 36 -7.69 -4.78 -24.73
CA LEU A 36 -9.04 -4.22 -24.65
C LEU A 36 -9.78 -4.70 -23.40
N PRO A 37 -10.87 -4.02 -23.01
CA PRO A 37 -11.73 -4.48 -21.90
C PRO A 37 -12.34 -5.88 -22.11
N SER A 38 -12.38 -6.35 -23.35
CA SER A 38 -12.81 -7.72 -23.70
C SER A 38 -11.76 -8.80 -23.41
N GLY A 39 -10.51 -8.41 -23.08
CA GLY A 39 -9.35 -9.31 -23.00
C GLY A 39 -8.66 -9.57 -24.35
N GLU A 40 -9.19 -9.04 -25.45
CA GLU A 40 -8.55 -9.11 -26.77
C GLU A 40 -7.37 -8.13 -26.85
N THR A 41 -6.30 -8.50 -27.54
CA THR A 41 -5.17 -7.61 -27.78
C THR A 41 -5.13 -7.21 -29.25
N ILE A 42 -5.12 -5.90 -29.51
CA ILE A 42 -5.01 -5.34 -30.86
C ILE A 42 -3.66 -4.63 -31.06
N ALA A 43 -3.16 -4.66 -32.31
CA ALA A 43 -2.01 -3.85 -32.68
C ALA A 43 -2.44 -2.45 -33.11
N LEU A 44 -1.75 -1.43 -32.60
CA LEU A 44 -1.97 -0.03 -32.91
C LEU A 44 -0.69 0.60 -33.48
N ASP A 45 -0.80 1.25 -34.63
CA ASP A 45 0.29 2.00 -35.24
C ASP A 45 0.52 3.31 -34.49
N ALA A 46 1.78 3.57 -34.11
CA ALA A 46 2.14 4.70 -33.28
C ALA A 46 3.54 5.24 -33.58
N GLU A 47 3.77 6.48 -33.21
CA GLU A 47 5.07 7.13 -33.20
C GLU A 47 5.43 7.61 -31.79
N SER A 48 6.71 7.70 -31.46
CA SER A 48 7.13 8.11 -30.11
C SER A 48 6.64 9.53 -29.72
N GLY A 49 6.41 10.36 -30.72
CA GLY A 49 5.86 11.71 -30.57
C GLY A 49 4.33 11.78 -30.49
N ASP A 50 3.62 10.66 -30.71
CA ASP A 50 2.16 10.68 -30.57
C ASP A 50 1.76 11.04 -29.15
N SER A 51 0.82 11.99 -29.04
CA SER A 51 0.18 12.31 -27.76
C SER A 51 -0.80 11.20 -27.37
N ILE A 52 -1.09 11.11 -26.08
CA ILE A 52 -2.09 10.16 -25.57
C ILE A 52 -3.45 10.39 -26.22
N ASP A 53 -3.82 11.66 -26.47
CA ASP A 53 -5.04 12.01 -27.21
C ASP A 53 -5.05 11.43 -28.63
N ASN A 54 -3.91 11.49 -29.34
CA ASN A 54 -3.78 10.91 -30.66
C ASN A 54 -3.95 9.39 -30.63
N ILE A 55 -3.36 8.74 -29.64
CA ILE A 55 -3.52 7.29 -29.42
C ILE A 55 -4.98 6.94 -29.16
N LYS A 56 -5.68 7.70 -28.29
CA LYS A 56 -7.11 7.53 -28.04
C LYS A 56 -7.96 7.70 -29.29
N GLY A 57 -7.68 8.71 -30.11
CA GLY A 57 -8.38 8.92 -31.38
C GLY A 57 -8.18 7.75 -32.37
N LYS A 58 -6.96 7.21 -32.46
CA LYS A 58 -6.67 6.01 -33.25
C LYS A 58 -7.45 4.78 -32.73
N LEU A 59 -7.54 4.64 -31.41
CA LEU A 59 -8.30 3.55 -30.76
C LEU A 59 -9.81 3.72 -30.96
N GLU A 60 -10.36 4.93 -30.87
CA GLU A 60 -11.78 5.20 -31.16
C GLU A 60 -12.16 4.73 -32.57
N THR A 61 -11.30 4.98 -33.55
CA THR A 61 -11.53 4.52 -34.92
C THR A 61 -11.61 2.99 -35.02
N LYS A 62 -10.76 2.28 -34.26
CA LYS A 62 -10.69 0.81 -34.27
C LYS A 62 -11.71 0.13 -33.38
N THR A 63 -11.97 0.66 -32.19
CA THR A 63 -12.76 0.01 -31.13
C THR A 63 -14.17 0.53 -31.04
N LYS A 64 -14.47 1.70 -31.62
CA LYS A 64 -15.71 2.48 -31.48
C LYS A 64 -15.96 2.97 -30.02
N ILE A 65 -15.01 2.86 -29.15
CA ILE A 65 -15.06 3.47 -27.81
C ILE A 65 -14.65 4.93 -27.97
N ALA A 66 -15.52 5.86 -27.58
CA ALA A 66 -15.24 7.29 -27.68
C ALA A 66 -13.95 7.68 -26.93
N ALA A 67 -13.10 8.54 -27.51
CA ALA A 67 -11.82 8.91 -26.93
C ALA A 67 -11.95 9.42 -25.48
N GLY A 68 -13.03 10.15 -25.17
CA GLY A 68 -13.32 10.64 -23.82
C GLY A 68 -13.71 9.56 -22.80
N GLU A 69 -14.07 8.37 -23.26
CA GLU A 69 -14.38 7.23 -22.41
C GLU A 69 -13.18 6.27 -22.25
N GLN A 70 -12.11 6.53 -22.98
CA GLN A 70 -10.92 5.69 -22.99
C GLN A 70 -9.94 6.10 -21.90
N HIS A 71 -9.47 5.13 -21.15
CA HIS A 71 -8.41 5.27 -20.17
C HIS A 71 -7.30 4.28 -20.50
N LEU A 72 -6.12 4.80 -20.77
CA LEU A 72 -4.95 4.02 -21.14
C LEU A 72 -3.98 3.91 -19.98
N TYR A 73 -3.49 2.70 -19.73
CA TYR A 73 -2.49 2.42 -18.70
C TYR A 73 -1.26 1.77 -19.32
N TYR A 74 -0.10 2.11 -18.78
CA TYR A 74 1.16 1.46 -19.07
C TYR A 74 1.92 1.20 -17.77
N GLY A 75 2.32 -0.06 -17.54
CA GLY A 75 2.96 -0.45 -16.29
C GLY A 75 2.13 -0.10 -15.02
N GLY A 76 0.80 -0.20 -15.13
CA GLY A 76 -0.13 0.14 -14.05
C GLY A 76 -0.37 1.65 -13.84
N LYS A 77 0.28 2.53 -14.62
CA LYS A 77 0.17 3.98 -14.54
C LYS A 77 -0.81 4.50 -15.60
N LEU A 78 -1.77 5.33 -15.18
CA LEU A 78 -2.66 6.05 -16.09
C LEU A 78 -1.86 7.01 -16.97
N LEU A 79 -2.11 6.99 -18.27
CA LEU A 79 -1.53 7.90 -19.25
C LEU A 79 -2.41 9.16 -19.36
N VAL A 80 -1.78 10.31 -19.24
CA VAL A 80 -2.45 11.62 -19.19
C VAL A 80 -2.47 12.26 -20.59
N ASP A 81 -3.61 12.80 -20.99
CA ASP A 81 -3.78 13.53 -22.23
C ASP A 81 -2.79 14.70 -22.34
N GLY A 82 -2.43 15.07 -23.56
CA GLY A 82 -1.42 16.09 -23.82
C GLY A 82 0.04 15.67 -23.63
N ARG A 83 0.31 14.51 -23.04
CA ARG A 83 1.66 13.91 -22.96
C ARG A 83 1.89 12.94 -24.12
N THR A 84 3.15 12.75 -24.48
CA THR A 84 3.55 11.81 -25.57
C THR A 84 3.93 10.44 -25.05
N LEU A 85 3.95 9.44 -25.94
CA LEU A 85 4.46 8.11 -25.63
C LEU A 85 5.91 8.16 -25.13
N ALA A 86 6.74 9.05 -25.68
CA ALA A 86 8.11 9.28 -25.23
C ALA A 86 8.20 9.75 -23.77
N ASN A 87 7.25 10.54 -23.28
CA ASN A 87 7.22 11.00 -21.89
C ASN A 87 7.02 9.85 -20.89
N TYR A 88 6.50 8.71 -21.36
CA TYR A 88 6.29 7.50 -20.56
C TYR A 88 7.29 6.39 -20.90
N ASN A 89 8.28 6.67 -21.76
CA ASN A 89 9.23 5.68 -22.27
C ASN A 89 8.54 4.46 -22.91
N ILE A 90 7.42 4.70 -23.58
CA ILE A 90 6.67 3.67 -24.30
C ILE A 90 7.33 3.46 -25.66
N GLN A 91 7.69 2.22 -25.96
CA GLN A 91 8.48 1.84 -27.15
C GLN A 91 7.76 0.78 -27.97
N LYS A 92 8.35 0.42 -29.12
CA LYS A 92 7.88 -0.66 -29.97
C LYS A 92 7.62 -1.94 -29.17
N GLY A 93 6.42 -2.51 -29.35
CA GLY A 93 6.00 -3.75 -28.69
C GLY A 93 5.50 -3.56 -27.25
N SER A 94 5.52 -2.34 -26.70
CA SER A 94 4.88 -2.06 -25.39
C SER A 94 3.40 -2.42 -25.43
N THR A 95 2.89 -2.95 -24.31
CA THR A 95 1.47 -3.26 -24.16
C THR A 95 0.81 -2.20 -23.29
N LEU A 96 -0.21 -1.54 -23.84
CA LEU A 96 -1.10 -0.64 -23.11
C LEU A 96 -2.35 -1.41 -22.70
N LEU A 97 -2.91 -1.09 -21.55
CA LEU A 97 -4.23 -1.56 -21.14
C LEU A 97 -5.25 -0.46 -21.41
N LEU A 98 -6.25 -0.76 -22.25
CA LEU A 98 -7.41 0.11 -22.47
C LEU A 98 -8.54 -0.31 -21.51
N THR A 99 -9.08 0.63 -20.77
CA THR A 99 -10.31 0.44 -20.01
C THR A 99 -11.33 1.53 -20.39
N THR A 100 -12.61 1.21 -20.28
CA THR A 100 -13.71 2.18 -20.46
C THR A 100 -14.15 2.81 -19.16
N LYS A 101 -13.52 2.41 -18.05
CA LYS A 101 -13.64 3.09 -16.75
C LYS A 101 -12.23 3.38 -16.29
N ILE A 102 -11.99 4.58 -15.80
CA ILE A 102 -10.73 4.88 -15.10
C ILE A 102 -10.60 3.80 -14.03
N LYS A 103 -9.44 3.11 -13.95
CA LYS A 103 -9.12 2.33 -12.77
C LYS A 103 -9.14 3.30 -11.61
N GLY A 104 -10.24 3.32 -10.86
CA GLY A 104 -10.50 4.37 -9.89
C GLY A 104 -11.43 5.49 -10.38
N THR A 105 -12.24 5.31 -11.45
CA THR A 105 -13.40 6.20 -11.65
C THR A 105 -14.26 6.14 -10.42
N PRO A 106 -14.61 7.27 -9.79
CA PRO A 106 -15.49 7.28 -8.64
C PRO A 106 -16.76 6.53 -8.96
N ALA A 107 -17.03 5.48 -8.20
CA ALA A 107 -18.25 4.71 -8.28
C ALA A 107 -19.07 4.97 -7.02
N GLY A 108 -20.38 5.07 -7.15
CA GLY A 108 -21.27 5.23 -6.01
C GLY A 108 -21.87 6.62 -5.88
N GLU A 109 -22.29 6.93 -4.69
CA GLU A 109 -22.96 8.20 -4.39
C GLU A 109 -21.95 9.32 -4.19
N LYS A 110 -22.17 10.47 -4.84
CA LYS A 110 -21.43 11.69 -4.51
C LYS A 110 -21.65 12.02 -3.05
N LEU A 111 -20.58 12.29 -2.33
CA LEU A 111 -20.68 13.05 -1.11
C LEU A 111 -20.97 14.50 -1.52
N THR A 112 -22.23 14.83 -1.61
CA THR A 112 -22.72 16.19 -1.93
C THR A 112 -23.32 16.79 -0.68
N GLU A 113 -23.83 18.06 -0.65
CA GLU A 113 -24.34 18.72 0.53
C GLU A 113 -25.77 18.46 0.88
N GLU A 114 -26.57 18.18 0.03
CA GLU A 114 -27.77 17.57 0.43
C GLU A 114 -27.39 16.21 0.89
N ASN A 115 -26.50 15.78 0.52
CA ASN A 115 -25.33 15.12 0.53
C ASN A 115 -24.09 15.92 0.76
N MET A 116 -23.93 17.12 0.31
CA MET A 116 -22.88 18.11 0.48
C MET A 116 -23.09 19.21 -0.56
N SER A 117 -24.08 20.07 -0.37
CA SER A 117 -24.43 21.08 -1.33
C SER A 117 -23.42 22.22 -1.37
N GLY A 118 -23.03 22.61 -2.49
CA GLY A 118 -22.25 23.80 -2.69
C GLY A 118 -21.68 23.86 -4.09
N SER A 119 -22.32 24.56 -4.89
CA SER A 119 -22.08 24.74 -6.29
C SER A 119 -20.99 25.76 -6.57
N THR A 120 -19.73 25.42 -6.38
CA THR A 120 -18.66 26.09 -7.13
C THR A 120 -17.47 25.16 -7.20
N ILE A 121 -17.12 24.72 -8.38
CA ILE A 121 -15.86 24.02 -8.63
C ILE A 121 -14.73 24.84 -8.01
N GLY A 122 -14.12 24.30 -6.95
CA GLY A 122 -12.95 24.90 -6.29
C GLY A 122 -13.15 25.46 -4.88
N ALA A 123 -14.37 25.67 -4.38
CA ALA A 123 -14.59 26.04 -2.99
C ALA A 123 -14.72 24.79 -2.09
N PRO A 124 -14.07 24.75 -0.91
CA PRO A 124 -14.28 23.66 0.03
C PRO A 124 -15.71 23.64 0.54
N VAL A 125 -16.28 22.45 0.65
CA VAL A 125 -17.59 22.23 1.25
C VAL A 125 -17.41 21.96 2.73
N THR A 126 -18.21 22.58 3.60
CA THR A 126 -18.17 22.36 5.06
C THR A 126 -19.33 21.46 5.49
N ILE A 127 -19.02 20.43 6.28
CA ILE A 127 -19.99 19.49 6.84
C ILE A 127 -19.86 19.49 8.34
N SER A 128 -21.01 19.63 9.06
CA SER A 128 -21.05 19.65 10.50
C SER A 128 -21.19 18.25 11.12
N GLU A 129 -21.96 17.37 10.49
CA GLU A 129 -22.15 15.99 10.92
C GLU A 129 -22.42 15.12 9.69
N LYS A 130 -21.75 13.98 9.59
CA LYS A 130 -22.06 13.01 8.56
C LYS A 130 -21.74 11.59 9.03
N THR A 131 -22.75 10.73 8.91
CA THR A 131 -22.59 9.29 9.05
C THR A 131 -22.76 8.64 7.68
N LEU A 132 -21.77 7.82 7.28
CA LEU A 132 -21.88 6.98 6.10
C LEU A 132 -22.27 5.58 6.53
N ASN A 133 -23.42 5.13 6.02
CA ASN A 133 -23.84 3.74 6.11
C ASN A 133 -23.26 2.94 4.95
N SER A 134 -23.48 1.62 4.95
CA SER A 134 -22.97 0.74 3.87
C SER A 134 -23.27 1.31 2.49
N GLY A 135 -22.24 1.39 1.67
CA GLY A 135 -22.34 1.95 0.32
C GLY A 135 -20.98 2.38 -0.24
N THR A 136 -21.02 2.90 -1.45
CA THR A 136 -19.85 3.44 -2.14
C THR A 136 -20.05 4.93 -2.35
N TYR A 137 -19.04 5.71 -1.94
CA TYR A 137 -19.08 7.18 -1.93
C TYR A 137 -17.81 7.74 -2.54
N TYR A 138 -17.88 8.96 -3.09
CA TYR A 138 -16.70 9.65 -3.55
C TYR A 138 -16.76 11.17 -3.33
N LEU A 139 -15.59 11.77 -3.13
CA LEU A 139 -15.47 13.22 -3.06
C LEU A 139 -15.55 13.82 -4.46
N CYS A 140 -16.25 14.93 -4.59
CA CYS A 140 -16.32 15.73 -5.81
C CYS A 140 -15.72 17.15 -5.65
N ASN A 141 -15.34 17.49 -4.41
CA ASN A 141 -14.65 18.72 -4.01
C ASN A 141 -13.82 18.45 -2.77
N ASN A 142 -12.95 19.40 -2.40
CA ASN A 142 -12.37 19.43 -1.07
C ASN A 142 -13.46 19.59 -0.01
N VAL A 143 -13.36 18.82 1.04
CA VAL A 143 -14.36 18.76 2.12
C VAL A 143 -13.73 19.17 3.43
N LYS A 144 -14.39 20.09 4.13
CA LYS A 144 -14.04 20.48 5.49
C LYS A 144 -15.05 19.93 6.47
N LEU A 145 -14.56 19.24 7.46
CA LEU A 145 -15.35 18.65 8.54
C LEU A 145 -15.18 19.49 9.80
N THR A 146 -16.26 19.76 10.50
CA THR A 146 -16.24 20.35 11.84
C THR A 146 -16.39 19.29 12.94
N GLN A 147 -16.76 18.08 12.58
CA GLN A 147 -16.81 16.86 13.40
C GLN A 147 -16.32 15.67 12.55
N ALA A 148 -16.01 14.55 13.20
CA ALA A 148 -15.58 13.35 12.48
C ALA A 148 -16.61 12.86 11.47
N LEU A 149 -16.14 12.37 10.35
CA LEU A 149 -16.93 11.55 9.43
C LEU A 149 -17.09 10.15 10.05
N VAL A 150 -18.32 9.78 10.41
CA VAL A 150 -18.60 8.51 11.08
C VAL A 150 -18.91 7.42 10.05
N ILE A 151 -18.28 6.28 10.18
CA ILE A 151 -18.51 5.11 9.32
C ILE A 151 -19.30 4.07 10.12
N GLN A 152 -20.46 3.66 9.58
CA GLN A 152 -21.31 2.60 10.12
C GLN A 152 -21.67 1.59 9.03
N GLY A 153 -21.05 0.43 9.07
CA GLY A 153 -21.21 -0.64 8.07
C GLY A 153 -20.10 -0.66 7.03
N ASP A 154 -20.33 -1.33 5.91
CA ASP A 154 -19.31 -1.52 4.89
C ASP A 154 -19.33 -0.38 3.87
N VAL A 155 -18.32 0.47 3.94
CA VAL A 155 -18.20 1.70 3.16
C VAL A 155 -16.99 1.64 2.26
N THR A 156 -17.14 1.95 0.97
CA THR A 156 -16.04 2.34 0.10
C THR A 156 -16.03 3.84 -0.06
N LEU A 157 -14.93 4.50 0.30
CA LEU A 157 -14.75 5.94 0.14
C LEU A 157 -13.62 6.23 -0.84
N ASP A 158 -13.95 6.88 -1.94
CA ASP A 158 -12.99 7.35 -2.94
C ASP A 158 -12.68 8.83 -2.71
N LEU A 159 -11.43 9.13 -2.41
CA LEU A 159 -10.99 10.52 -2.24
C LEU A 159 -10.95 11.28 -3.59
N ASN A 160 -10.85 10.57 -4.72
CA ASN A 160 -10.87 11.16 -6.05
C ASN A 160 -9.93 12.36 -6.21
N GLY A 161 -8.77 12.31 -5.56
CA GLY A 161 -7.77 13.38 -5.60
C GLY A 161 -8.10 14.60 -4.74
N PHE A 162 -9.20 14.61 -3.99
CA PHE A 162 -9.60 15.72 -3.14
C PHE A 162 -9.15 15.59 -1.69
N VAL A 163 -9.29 16.67 -0.94
CA VAL A 163 -8.92 16.75 0.48
C VAL A 163 -10.15 16.60 1.34
N LEU A 164 -10.09 15.66 2.27
CA LEU A 164 -11.00 15.54 3.42
C LEU A 164 -10.28 16.09 4.65
N GLN A 165 -10.64 17.29 5.10
CA GLN A 165 -9.94 18.00 6.15
C GLN A 165 -10.83 18.21 7.38
N HIS A 166 -10.33 17.87 8.56
CA HIS A 166 -10.92 18.35 9.80
C HIS A 166 -10.45 19.78 10.08
N GLU A 167 -11.40 20.72 10.18
CA GLU A 167 -11.10 22.16 10.26
C GLU A 167 -10.81 22.64 11.69
N ASN A 168 -11.51 22.04 12.66
CA ASN A 168 -11.43 22.46 14.06
C ASN A 168 -10.33 21.69 14.80
N ARG A 169 -9.17 22.31 14.94
CA ARG A 169 -8.04 21.76 15.71
C ARG A 169 -8.19 21.90 17.23
N ASP A 170 -9.24 22.56 17.69
CA ASP A 170 -9.53 22.68 19.13
C ASP A 170 -10.50 21.59 19.60
N ALA A 171 -11.17 20.92 18.70
CA ALA A 171 -11.98 19.74 19.00
C ALA A 171 -11.10 18.47 18.95
N ASN A 172 -11.05 17.74 20.04
CA ASN A 172 -10.39 16.44 20.10
C ASN A 172 -11.17 15.43 19.26
N ASP A 173 -10.93 15.42 17.96
CA ASP A 173 -11.65 14.56 17.04
C ASP A 173 -10.76 14.02 15.90
N SER A 174 -11.09 12.84 15.41
CA SER A 174 -10.48 12.23 14.25
C SER A 174 -11.10 12.81 12.98
N VAL A 175 -10.41 12.71 11.83
CA VAL A 175 -11.06 13.02 10.54
C VAL A 175 -12.13 11.98 10.24
N ILE A 176 -11.80 10.71 10.43
CA ILE A 176 -12.73 9.58 10.25
C ILE A 176 -12.79 8.78 11.55
N GLN A 177 -14.01 8.48 11.98
CA GLN A 177 -14.29 7.55 13.06
C GLN A 177 -15.04 6.34 12.50
N MET A 178 -14.54 5.16 12.77
CA MET A 178 -15.19 3.93 12.38
C MET A 178 -15.87 3.31 13.60
N ASP A 179 -17.19 3.29 13.59
CA ASP A 179 -17.98 2.69 14.68
C ASP A 179 -18.25 1.21 14.46
N SER A 180 -18.37 0.78 13.19
CA SER A 180 -18.61 -0.62 12.83
C SER A 180 -18.34 -0.86 11.33
N GLY A 181 -18.23 -2.14 10.94
CA GLY A 181 -18.09 -2.56 9.55
C GLY A 181 -16.70 -2.32 8.97
N THR A 182 -16.61 -2.24 7.66
CA THR A 182 -15.36 -2.10 6.92
C THR A 182 -15.32 -0.79 6.14
N LEU A 183 -14.28 0.02 6.37
CA LEU A 183 -13.95 1.12 5.46
C LEU A 183 -12.90 0.64 4.46
N THR A 184 -13.21 0.75 3.16
CA THR A 184 -12.22 0.63 2.07
C THR A 184 -11.95 2.02 1.53
N LEU A 185 -10.73 2.52 1.75
CA LEU A 185 -10.28 3.81 1.23
C LEU A 185 -9.57 3.60 -0.11
N VAL A 186 -10.05 4.30 -1.13
CA VAL A 186 -9.47 4.31 -2.46
C VAL A 186 -9.21 5.73 -2.93
N ASP A 187 -8.47 5.90 -4.02
CA ASP A 187 -8.21 7.21 -4.64
C ASP A 187 -8.14 7.04 -6.15
N SER A 188 -9.19 7.44 -6.83
CA SER A 188 -9.30 7.33 -8.29
C SER A 188 -8.49 8.37 -9.04
N ASN A 189 -8.01 9.42 -8.38
CA ASN A 189 -7.18 10.47 -8.98
C ASN A 189 -5.84 10.64 -8.21
N PRO A 190 -4.93 9.65 -8.31
CA PRO A 190 -3.70 9.61 -7.53
C PRO A 190 -2.63 10.62 -7.97
N ASP A 191 -2.86 11.38 -9.04
CA ASP A 191 -1.92 12.40 -9.55
C ASP A 191 -2.28 13.84 -9.11
N ALA A 192 -3.42 14.05 -8.45
CA ALA A 192 -3.74 15.34 -7.83
C ALA A 192 -2.60 15.77 -6.88
N ILE A 193 -2.31 17.06 -6.82
CA ILE A 193 -1.16 17.56 -6.05
C ILE A 193 -1.65 18.41 -4.90
N HIS A 194 -1.20 18.08 -3.69
CA HIS A 194 -1.41 18.85 -2.49
C HIS A 194 -0.09 19.22 -1.84
N LYS A 195 -0.04 20.42 -1.25
CA LYS A 195 1.18 20.95 -0.66
C LYS A 195 1.05 21.16 0.83
N PHE A 196 2.09 20.79 1.56
CA PHE A 196 2.14 20.88 3.00
C PHE A 196 3.38 21.66 3.45
N VAL A 197 3.26 22.31 4.60
CA VAL A 197 4.39 22.88 5.35
C VAL A 197 4.73 21.91 6.47
N LYS A 198 6.00 21.60 6.62
CA LYS A 198 6.51 20.83 7.76
C LYS A 198 6.79 21.79 8.93
N GLU A 199 6.13 21.57 10.03
CA GLU A 199 6.33 22.31 11.28
C GLU A 199 7.56 21.81 12.05
N ALA A 200 8.03 22.61 13.01
CA ALA A 200 9.15 22.23 13.87
C ALA A 200 8.85 20.98 14.74
N THR A 201 7.59 20.74 15.04
CA THR A 201 7.10 19.54 15.74
C THR A 201 7.18 18.26 14.91
N GLY A 202 7.43 18.38 13.61
CA GLY A 202 7.35 17.29 12.65
C GLY A 202 5.97 17.13 12.00
N LEU A 203 4.95 17.80 12.51
CA LEU A 203 3.60 17.80 11.93
C LEU A 203 3.61 18.49 10.57
N TRP A 204 2.84 17.95 9.62
CA TRP A 204 2.62 18.60 8.33
C TRP A 204 1.25 19.29 8.30
N THR A 205 1.23 20.53 7.86
CA THR A 205 0.01 21.34 7.76
C THR A 205 -0.28 21.64 6.31
N LEU A 206 -1.52 21.39 5.86
CA LEU A 206 -1.95 21.69 4.48
C LEU A 206 -1.80 23.18 4.20
N ASN A 207 -1.05 23.50 3.15
CA ASN A 207 -0.88 24.85 2.65
C ASN A 207 -0.60 24.81 1.14
N GLU A 208 -1.63 24.91 0.35
CA GLU A 208 -1.56 24.79 -1.11
C GLU A 208 -0.73 25.91 -1.77
N ASN A 209 -0.58 27.05 -1.10
CA ASN A 209 0.12 28.19 -1.63
C ASN A 209 1.62 28.19 -1.30
N ALA A 210 1.99 27.85 -0.08
CA ALA A 210 3.35 27.98 0.44
C ALA A 210 3.99 26.64 0.85
N GLY A 211 3.29 25.53 0.72
CA GLY A 211 3.80 24.20 1.09
C GLY A 211 4.95 23.76 0.20
N THR A 212 5.98 23.18 0.82
CA THR A 212 7.16 22.61 0.15
C THR A 212 7.11 21.08 0.07
N GLU A 213 6.37 20.44 0.98
CA GLU A 213 6.16 19.01 0.95
C GLU A 213 5.03 18.65 0.00
N ILE A 214 5.33 17.84 -1.00
CA ILE A 214 4.37 17.46 -2.05
C ILE A 214 3.80 16.07 -1.75
N VAL A 215 2.46 16.00 -1.76
CA VAL A 215 1.68 14.77 -1.67
C VAL A 215 0.84 14.64 -2.93
N LYS A 216 0.92 13.48 -3.57
CA LYS A 216 0.10 13.14 -4.74
C LYS A 216 -1.05 12.24 -4.34
N GLY A 217 -2.23 12.50 -4.92
CA GLY A 217 -3.48 11.81 -4.64
C GLY A 217 -4.31 12.49 -3.56
N GLY A 218 -5.54 12.00 -3.37
CA GLY A 218 -6.46 12.52 -2.37
C GLY A 218 -5.93 12.37 -0.94
N VAL A 219 -6.36 13.25 -0.05
CA VAL A 219 -5.77 13.40 1.29
C VAL A 219 -6.82 13.50 2.39
N ILE A 220 -6.59 12.78 3.47
CA ILE A 220 -7.23 12.92 4.78
C ILE A 220 -6.28 13.70 5.67
N THR A 221 -6.71 14.81 6.28
CA THR A 221 -5.81 15.70 7.06
C THR A 221 -6.49 16.49 8.17
N GLY A 222 -5.71 16.99 9.13
CA GLY A 222 -6.13 18.01 10.09
C GLY A 222 -6.77 17.50 11.39
N GLY A 223 -7.02 16.21 11.53
CA GLY A 223 -7.55 15.66 12.78
C GLY A 223 -6.52 15.64 13.90
N ILE A 224 -6.98 15.76 15.13
CA ILE A 224 -6.13 15.79 16.33
C ILE A 224 -6.38 14.66 17.31
N GLY A 225 -7.06 13.63 16.85
CA GLY A 225 -7.36 12.45 17.63
C GLY A 225 -8.57 12.60 18.54
N ARG A 226 -9.33 11.51 18.63
CA ARG A 226 -10.53 11.43 19.47
C ARG A 226 -10.18 10.97 20.87
N GLU A 227 -10.84 11.55 21.86
CA GLU A 227 -10.80 11.03 23.22
C GLU A 227 -11.50 9.66 23.29
N HIS A 228 -10.81 8.70 23.84
CA HIS A 228 -11.36 7.41 24.21
C HIS A 228 -10.94 7.04 25.61
N SER A 229 -11.88 6.52 26.36
CA SER A 229 -11.64 6.08 27.74
C SER A 229 -11.67 4.57 27.80
N PHE A 230 -10.80 3.99 28.59
CA PHE A 230 -10.77 2.55 28.87
C PHE A 230 -10.49 2.34 30.34
N SER A 231 -10.99 1.20 30.84
CA SER A 231 -10.75 0.79 32.22
C SER A 231 -9.41 0.04 32.29
N SER A 232 -8.58 0.40 33.24
CA SER A 232 -7.36 -0.33 33.58
C SER A 232 -7.39 -0.77 35.04
N VAL A 233 -6.46 -1.62 35.45
CA VAL A 233 -6.29 -1.99 36.88
C VAL A 233 -5.95 -0.80 37.78
N TYR A 234 -5.57 0.33 37.17
CA TYR A 234 -5.26 1.60 37.86
C TYR A 234 -6.40 2.62 37.77
N GLY A 235 -7.59 2.24 37.22
CA GLY A 235 -8.73 3.12 37.02
C GLY A 235 -9.01 3.39 35.53
N SER A 236 -9.98 4.29 35.27
CA SER A 236 -10.27 4.73 33.91
C SER A 236 -9.18 5.70 33.44
N ILE A 237 -8.61 5.44 32.27
CA ILE A 237 -7.64 6.29 31.59
C ILE A 237 -8.30 6.82 30.33
N SER A 238 -8.22 8.13 30.11
CA SER A 238 -8.65 8.76 28.84
C SER A 238 -7.41 9.12 28.03
N GLU A 239 -7.41 8.74 26.76
CA GLU A 239 -6.36 9.10 25.80
C GLU A 239 -7.00 9.60 24.50
N ASN A 240 -6.29 10.43 23.75
CA ASN A 240 -6.69 10.80 22.41
C ASN A 240 -5.89 9.99 21.39
N GLY A 241 -6.51 9.61 20.31
CA GLY A 241 -5.82 8.82 19.28
C GLY A 241 -6.50 8.82 17.93
N GLY A 242 -5.75 8.34 16.94
CA GLY A 242 -6.25 8.20 15.58
C GLY A 242 -6.60 9.52 14.93
N GLY A 243 -5.69 10.50 14.94
CA GLY A 243 -5.97 11.81 14.35
C GLY A 243 -6.54 11.74 12.94
N GLY A 244 -5.97 10.92 12.06
CA GLY A 244 -6.53 10.66 10.73
C GLY A 244 -7.74 9.74 10.78
N VAL A 245 -7.54 8.51 11.28
CA VAL A 245 -8.58 7.48 11.35
C VAL A 245 -8.55 6.80 12.73
N PHE A 246 -9.67 6.81 13.39
CA PHE A 246 -9.91 6.04 14.60
C PHE A 246 -10.72 4.79 14.25
N ILE A 247 -10.12 3.61 14.39
CA ILE A 247 -10.79 2.34 14.12
C ILE A 247 -11.25 1.77 15.45
N ASN A 248 -12.56 1.85 15.71
CA ASN A 248 -13.16 1.35 16.93
C ASN A 248 -13.17 -0.20 16.95
N GLN A 249 -13.51 -0.75 18.10
CA GLN A 249 -13.58 -2.19 18.31
C GLN A 249 -14.39 -2.89 17.22
N ASP A 250 -13.90 -4.04 16.76
CA ASP A 250 -14.51 -4.91 15.74
C ASP A 250 -14.69 -4.28 14.34
N ALA A 251 -14.22 -3.05 14.12
CA ALA A 251 -14.22 -2.42 12.81
C ALA A 251 -12.94 -2.76 12.01
N SER A 252 -13.02 -2.68 10.70
CA SER A 252 -11.92 -2.99 9.79
C SER A 252 -11.64 -1.87 8.81
N PHE A 253 -10.38 -1.46 8.69
CA PHE A 253 -9.94 -0.46 7.71
C PHE A 253 -9.04 -1.10 6.66
N VAL A 254 -9.35 -0.88 5.39
CA VAL A 254 -8.54 -1.30 4.24
C VAL A 254 -8.16 -0.07 3.44
N MET A 255 -6.86 0.24 3.38
CA MET A 255 -6.33 1.36 2.61
C MET A 255 -5.71 0.84 1.32
N GLU A 256 -6.41 1.04 0.20
CA GLU A 256 -5.97 0.65 -1.15
C GLU A 256 -5.42 1.84 -1.95
N GLY A 257 -5.59 3.07 -1.44
CA GLY A 257 -5.11 4.30 -2.06
C GLY A 257 -5.30 5.50 -1.15
N GLY A 258 -5.03 6.69 -1.67
CA GLY A 258 -5.12 7.94 -0.94
C GLY A 258 -4.02 8.13 0.11
N ASN A 259 -4.14 9.19 0.88
CA ASN A 259 -3.10 9.56 1.85
C ASN A 259 -3.71 10.07 3.16
N ILE A 260 -3.08 9.75 4.28
CA ILE A 260 -3.36 10.32 5.59
C ILE A 260 -2.16 11.19 5.97
N VAL A 261 -2.35 12.50 6.04
CA VAL A 261 -1.24 13.45 6.13
C VAL A 261 -1.52 14.53 7.17
N GLY A 262 -0.53 14.84 8.00
CA GLY A 262 -0.61 15.98 8.90
C GLY A 262 -1.73 15.86 9.93
N CYS A 263 -1.95 14.68 10.44
CA CYS A 263 -2.85 14.41 11.54
C CYS A 263 -2.05 14.24 12.84
N SER A 264 -2.65 14.52 13.98
CA SER A 264 -1.95 14.46 15.26
C SER A 264 -2.82 13.87 16.37
N ALA A 265 -2.17 13.45 17.43
CA ALA A 265 -2.82 13.20 18.72
C ALA A 265 -2.01 13.93 19.79
N VAL A 266 -2.59 15.00 20.34
CA VAL A 266 -1.90 15.94 21.24
C VAL A 266 -1.98 15.46 22.68
N GLY A 267 -0.85 15.48 23.41
CA GLY A 267 -0.73 15.12 24.81
C GLY A 267 0.24 13.96 25.05
N GLU A 268 0.80 13.87 26.26
CA GLU A 268 1.90 12.93 26.60
C GLU A 268 1.51 11.45 26.55
N HIS A 269 0.23 11.14 26.67
CA HIS A 269 -0.28 9.77 26.66
C HIS A 269 -1.00 9.42 25.34
N ASN A 270 -1.18 10.38 24.46
CA ASN A 270 -1.97 10.22 23.24
C ASN A 270 -1.25 9.38 22.19
N THR A 271 -2.01 8.62 21.44
CA THR A 271 -1.49 7.60 20.53
C THR A 271 -2.03 7.75 19.12
N ALA A 272 -1.24 7.36 18.12
CA ALA A 272 -1.59 7.40 16.71
C ALA A 272 -1.95 8.80 16.17
N GLY A 273 -0.98 9.47 15.60
CA GLY A 273 -1.25 10.68 14.81
C GLY A 273 -2.04 10.36 13.56
N GLY A 274 -1.65 9.33 12.82
CA GLY A 274 -2.34 8.88 11.61
C GLY A 274 -3.51 7.93 11.90
N VAL A 275 -3.24 6.68 12.25
CA VAL A 275 -4.27 5.62 12.40
C VAL A 275 -4.15 4.92 13.75
N LEU A 276 -5.22 4.94 14.51
CA LEU A 276 -5.36 4.12 15.72
C LEU A 276 -6.15 2.85 15.40
N VAL A 277 -5.56 1.70 15.69
CA VAL A 277 -6.19 0.39 15.64
C VAL A 277 -6.57 -0.01 17.06
N ALA A 278 -7.84 0.11 17.41
CA ALA A 278 -8.34 -0.27 18.73
C ALA A 278 -8.40 -1.80 18.90
N ARG A 279 -8.80 -2.25 20.07
CA ARG A 279 -8.94 -3.68 20.37
C ARG A 279 -9.91 -4.36 19.42
N SER A 280 -9.60 -5.57 18.97
CA SER A 280 -10.35 -6.35 17.97
C SER A 280 -10.49 -5.71 16.60
N ALA A 281 -9.99 -4.50 16.42
CA ALA A 281 -10.00 -3.82 15.13
C ALA A 281 -8.92 -4.37 14.18
N SER A 282 -9.10 -4.17 12.90
CA SER A 282 -8.08 -4.51 11.91
C SER A 282 -7.77 -3.34 10.97
N PHE A 283 -6.49 -3.21 10.64
CA PHE A 283 -6.04 -2.30 9.59
C PHE A 283 -5.20 -3.06 8.57
N VAL A 284 -5.54 -2.92 7.29
CA VAL A 284 -4.76 -3.46 6.18
C VAL A 284 -4.37 -2.32 5.25
N MET A 285 -3.07 -2.04 5.15
CA MET A 285 -2.52 -1.06 4.22
C MET A 285 -1.92 -1.77 3.01
N LYS A 286 -2.55 -1.64 1.86
CA LYS A 286 -2.10 -2.21 0.59
C LYS A 286 -1.35 -1.19 -0.26
N ALA A 287 -1.74 0.09 -0.18
CA ALA A 287 -1.15 1.19 -0.91
C ALA A 287 -1.39 2.53 -0.20
N GLY A 288 -1.00 3.65 -0.82
CA GLY A 288 -1.16 4.99 -0.26
C GLY A 288 -0.04 5.40 0.69
N LYS A 289 -0.25 6.50 1.44
CA LYS A 289 0.78 7.04 2.34
C LYS A 289 0.19 7.51 3.66
N ILE A 290 0.94 7.31 4.73
CA ILE A 290 0.73 7.98 6.02
C ILE A 290 1.97 8.85 6.25
N ALA A 291 1.80 10.19 6.31
CA ALA A 291 2.94 11.09 6.31
C ALA A 291 2.77 12.31 7.22
N GLY A 292 3.88 12.77 7.83
CA GLY A 292 3.89 13.99 8.63
C GLY A 292 2.89 14.01 9.78
N CYS A 293 2.55 12.84 10.32
CA CYS A 293 1.65 12.69 11.45
C CYS A 293 2.44 12.66 12.76
N THR A 294 1.84 13.17 13.86
CA THR A 294 2.54 13.31 15.13
C THR A 294 1.67 12.86 16.32
N ALA A 295 2.24 12.07 17.21
CA ALA A 295 1.61 11.68 18.48
C ALA A 295 2.67 11.51 19.58
N ALA A 296 2.23 11.17 20.80
CA ALA A 296 3.19 10.76 21.83
C ALA A 296 3.84 9.42 21.49
N ARG A 297 3.06 8.48 20.94
CA ARG A 297 3.49 7.14 20.50
C ARG A 297 2.78 6.76 19.19
N GLY A 298 3.48 6.06 18.31
CA GLY A 298 2.90 5.66 17.01
C GLY A 298 2.56 6.87 16.15
N GLY A 299 3.53 7.71 15.81
CA GLY A 299 3.26 8.91 15.03
C GLY A 299 2.43 8.65 13.77
N GLY A 300 2.73 7.57 13.02
CA GLY A 300 1.93 7.11 11.90
C GLY A 300 0.79 6.18 12.32
N VAL A 301 1.12 5.02 12.86
CA VAL A 301 0.16 3.97 13.24
C VAL A 301 0.42 3.50 14.67
N TYR A 302 -0.64 3.30 15.43
CA TYR A 302 -0.59 2.68 16.73
C TYR A 302 -1.60 1.53 16.81
N VAL A 303 -1.10 0.33 17.17
CA VAL A 303 -1.94 -0.85 17.43
C VAL A 303 -2.04 -1.01 18.94
N ALA A 304 -3.22 -0.73 19.47
CA ALA A 304 -3.45 -0.63 20.88
C ALA A 304 -3.47 -2.00 21.58
N ASP A 305 -2.88 -2.05 22.76
CA ASP A 305 -3.06 -3.11 23.73
C ASP A 305 -3.91 -2.60 24.88
N ARG A 306 -4.96 -3.31 25.25
CA ARG A 306 -5.54 -3.10 26.59
C ARG A 306 -6.45 -4.21 27.07
N ASP A 307 -6.11 -4.59 28.28
CA ASP A 307 -6.81 -5.37 29.32
C ASP A 307 -7.83 -6.45 28.90
N GLY A 308 -7.46 -7.71 29.12
CA GLY A 308 -8.35 -8.86 29.15
C GLY A 308 -8.29 -9.80 27.95
N ASP A 309 -8.87 -10.96 28.09
CA ASP A 309 -8.83 -12.15 27.19
C ASP A 309 -9.63 -12.00 25.87
N TYR A 310 -9.63 -10.84 25.21
CA TYR A 310 -10.46 -10.59 24.04
C TYR A 310 -9.66 -10.56 22.74
N ALA A 311 -10.37 -10.67 21.62
CA ALA A 311 -9.80 -10.70 20.28
C ALA A 311 -8.81 -9.56 20.03
N LEU A 312 -7.77 -9.85 19.28
CA LEU A 312 -6.56 -9.04 19.18
C LEU A 312 -6.67 -8.05 18.02
N GLY A 313 -6.39 -6.79 18.28
CA GLY A 313 -6.20 -5.79 17.21
C GLY A 313 -5.05 -6.20 16.29
N SER A 314 -5.13 -5.89 15.00
CA SER A 314 -4.10 -6.26 14.04
C SER A 314 -3.82 -5.18 12.99
N PHE A 315 -2.55 -5.08 12.60
CA PHE A 315 -2.14 -4.26 11.48
C PHE A 315 -1.35 -5.10 10.47
N THR A 316 -1.77 -5.07 9.21
CA THR A 316 -1.05 -5.68 8.10
C THR A 316 -0.67 -4.62 7.09
N MET A 317 0.62 -4.51 6.77
CA MET A 317 1.13 -3.62 5.74
C MET A 317 1.76 -4.44 4.62
N ASN A 318 1.05 -4.54 3.49
CA ASN A 318 1.50 -5.27 2.29
C ASN A 318 2.17 -4.36 1.27
N GLY A 319 2.01 -3.05 1.44
CA GLY A 319 2.54 -2.03 0.54
C GLY A 319 2.26 -0.63 1.10
N GLY A 320 2.50 0.38 0.28
CA GLY A 320 2.36 1.76 0.70
C GLY A 320 3.56 2.29 1.50
N THR A 321 3.45 3.52 1.98
CA THR A 321 4.57 4.21 2.64
C THR A 321 4.13 4.91 3.91
N ILE A 322 4.86 4.68 5.01
CA ILE A 322 4.77 5.48 6.24
C ILE A 322 6.04 6.31 6.33
N ARG A 323 5.91 7.65 6.37
CA ARG A 323 7.09 8.52 6.34
C ARG A 323 6.94 9.81 7.14
N ASN A 324 8.06 10.34 7.61
CA ASN A 324 8.11 11.64 8.28
C ASN A 324 7.13 11.77 9.47
N CYS A 325 6.78 10.66 10.09
CA CYS A 325 5.92 10.62 11.26
C CYS A 325 6.75 10.73 12.54
N THR A 326 6.17 11.31 13.59
CA THR A 326 6.90 11.64 14.81
C THR A 326 6.21 11.09 16.06
N ALA A 327 6.94 10.34 16.89
CA ALA A 327 6.56 10.00 18.26
C ALA A 327 7.27 10.94 19.23
N ALA A 328 6.55 11.96 19.71
CA ALA A 328 7.16 13.09 20.45
C ALA A 328 7.63 12.74 21.85
N TYR A 329 7.00 11.78 22.52
CA TYR A 329 7.28 11.42 23.93
C TYR A 329 7.63 9.95 24.14
N GLY A 330 7.65 9.14 23.12
CA GLY A 330 7.80 7.70 23.27
C GLY A 330 8.38 7.00 22.05
N TYR A 331 7.79 5.85 21.73
CA TYR A 331 8.28 4.89 20.77
C TYR A 331 7.46 4.86 19.48
N GLY A 332 8.10 4.36 18.39
CA GLY A 332 7.45 4.07 17.14
C GLY A 332 7.08 5.31 16.34
N GLY A 333 8.05 6.07 15.86
CA GLY A 333 7.79 7.25 15.03
C GLY A 333 6.88 6.93 13.84
N GLY A 334 7.18 5.88 13.10
CA GLY A 334 6.30 5.35 12.06
C GLY A 334 5.18 4.49 12.64
N ILE A 335 5.54 3.40 13.30
CA ILE A 335 4.62 2.38 13.78
C ILE A 335 4.95 2.03 15.23
N SER A 336 3.93 1.96 16.09
CA SER A 336 4.04 1.34 17.42
C SER A 336 2.99 0.25 17.54
N SER A 337 3.41 -0.99 17.75
CA SER A 337 2.50 -2.12 17.89
C SER A 337 2.68 -2.85 19.21
N LEU A 338 1.59 -2.96 19.95
CA LEU A 338 1.49 -3.74 21.18
C LEU A 338 0.74 -5.07 20.95
N ARG A 339 0.30 -5.33 19.70
CA ARG A 339 -0.47 -6.52 19.29
C ARG A 339 0.05 -7.09 17.98
N ASN A 340 -0.80 -7.82 17.25
CA ASN A 340 -0.43 -8.45 16.00
C ASN A 340 -0.04 -7.42 14.93
N ILE A 341 1.11 -7.66 14.31
CA ILE A 341 1.53 -6.89 13.14
C ILE A 341 2.18 -7.82 12.11
N THR A 342 1.84 -7.61 10.84
CA THR A 342 2.50 -8.26 9.71
C THR A 342 2.96 -7.22 8.72
N ILE A 343 4.25 -7.21 8.40
CA ILE A 343 4.82 -6.35 7.36
C ILE A 343 5.36 -7.22 6.24
N CYS A 344 4.90 -7.00 5.02
CA CYS A 344 5.29 -7.80 3.85
C CYS A 344 5.27 -6.96 2.57
N GLY A 345 5.53 -7.59 1.42
CA GLY A 345 5.46 -6.95 0.11
C GLY A 345 6.34 -5.71 -0.01
N ASP A 346 5.81 -4.69 -0.68
CA ASP A 346 6.51 -3.42 -0.96
C ASP A 346 6.28 -2.35 0.13
N ALA A 347 6.02 -2.76 1.37
CA ALA A 347 5.88 -1.87 2.50
C ALA A 347 7.14 -1.01 2.70
N PHE A 348 6.97 0.30 2.90
CA PHE A 348 8.10 1.21 3.09
C PHE A 348 7.90 2.13 4.29
N VAL A 349 8.76 2.01 5.30
CA VAL A 349 8.77 2.89 6.47
C VAL A 349 10.08 3.65 6.50
N ARG A 350 10.01 5.01 6.51
CA ARG A 350 11.22 5.84 6.43
C ARG A 350 11.07 7.24 7.02
N ASP A 351 12.20 7.85 7.33
CA ASP A 351 12.30 9.26 7.73
C ASP A 351 11.41 9.63 8.92
N CYS A 352 11.03 8.63 9.73
CA CYS A 352 10.26 8.82 10.94
C CYS A 352 11.18 9.12 12.13
N THR A 353 10.64 9.76 13.17
CA THR A 353 11.39 10.13 14.37
C THR A 353 10.66 9.71 15.64
N ALA A 354 11.40 9.35 16.66
CA ALA A 354 10.89 9.07 17.99
C ALA A 354 11.80 9.69 19.03
N SER A 355 11.23 10.15 20.14
CA SER A 355 12.03 10.66 21.28
C SER A 355 12.91 9.56 21.88
N GLN A 356 12.50 8.31 21.72
CA GLN A 356 13.31 7.13 22.00
C GLN A 356 13.96 6.66 20.69
N ASP A 357 15.18 7.07 20.43
CA ASP A 357 15.90 6.91 19.16
C ASP A 357 15.95 5.48 18.58
N LYS A 358 15.79 4.48 19.45
CA LYS A 358 15.85 3.06 19.05
C LYS A 358 14.66 2.60 18.20
N SER A 359 13.61 3.40 18.06
CA SER A 359 12.34 3.00 17.42
C SER A 359 11.78 4.05 16.46
N SER A 360 12.64 4.75 15.75
CA SER A 360 12.19 5.78 14.81
C SER A 360 11.26 5.21 13.74
N ALA A 361 11.59 4.07 13.13
CA ALA A 361 10.72 3.41 12.18
C ALA A 361 9.60 2.64 12.88
N MET A 362 9.95 1.73 13.80
CA MET A 362 8.96 0.83 14.39
C MET A 362 9.32 0.41 15.83
N TYR A 363 8.31 0.35 16.68
CA TYR A 363 8.36 -0.24 18.01
C TYR A 363 7.44 -1.45 18.10
N LEU A 364 7.99 -2.56 18.57
CA LEU A 364 7.29 -3.83 18.74
C LEU A 364 7.31 -4.24 20.22
N ASN A 365 6.14 -4.41 20.77
CA ASN A 365 5.97 -4.90 22.15
C ASN A 365 4.67 -5.70 22.28
N PRO A 366 4.47 -6.78 21.49
CA PRO A 366 3.34 -7.65 21.69
C PRO A 366 3.33 -8.15 23.14
N SER A 367 2.23 -7.95 23.83
CA SER A 367 2.10 -8.14 25.28
C SER A 367 1.41 -9.44 25.65
N ASN A 368 0.68 -10.07 24.73
CA ASN A 368 0.03 -11.34 24.91
C ASN A 368 0.84 -12.47 24.26
N PRO A 369 1.05 -13.64 24.91
CA PRO A 369 1.75 -14.77 24.32
C PRO A 369 1.19 -15.30 22.99
N ALA A 370 -0.08 -15.00 22.69
CA ALA A 370 -0.71 -15.31 21.41
C ALA A 370 -0.40 -14.32 20.28
N ASP A 371 0.09 -13.12 20.62
CA ASP A 371 0.44 -12.11 19.65
C ASP A 371 1.70 -12.46 18.85
N ARG A 372 1.75 -11.99 17.62
CA ARG A 372 2.91 -12.12 16.75
C ARG A 372 3.21 -10.83 16.00
N ALA A 373 4.48 -10.48 16.00
CA ALA A 373 5.01 -9.48 15.09
C ALA A 373 5.81 -10.20 13.99
N VAL A 374 5.38 -10.11 12.75
CA VAL A 374 5.97 -10.83 11.64
C VAL A 374 6.46 -9.84 10.59
N ILE A 375 7.74 -9.95 10.21
CA ILE A 375 8.35 -9.18 9.13
C ILE A 375 8.77 -10.16 8.03
N GLU A 376 7.98 -10.21 6.96
CA GLU A 376 8.19 -11.09 5.82
C GLU A 376 8.85 -10.35 4.64
N GLY A 377 8.86 -9.01 4.68
CA GLY A 377 9.37 -8.15 3.62
C GLY A 377 9.37 -6.69 4.04
N GLY A 378 9.31 -5.81 3.04
CA GLY A 378 9.34 -4.37 3.24
C GLY A 378 10.73 -3.78 3.39
N THR A 379 10.80 -2.45 3.34
CA THR A 379 12.03 -1.68 3.50
C THR A 379 11.86 -0.70 4.66
N PHE A 380 12.84 -0.69 5.55
CA PHE A 380 12.85 0.17 6.73
C PHE A 380 14.09 1.06 6.71
N ARG A 381 13.89 2.37 6.66
CA ARG A 381 14.92 3.37 6.89
C ARG A 381 14.67 4.06 8.21
N GLY A 382 15.39 3.62 9.22
CA GLY A 382 15.24 4.04 10.61
C GLY A 382 15.24 2.86 11.57
N ASN A 383 15.39 3.13 12.84
CA ASN A 383 15.56 2.12 13.87
C ASN A 383 14.24 1.35 14.13
N ILE A 384 14.35 0.03 14.18
CA ILE A 384 13.33 -0.86 14.72
C ILE A 384 13.79 -1.32 16.10
N TYR A 385 12.87 -1.31 17.05
CA TYR A 385 13.11 -1.79 18.39
C TYR A 385 12.02 -2.79 18.82
N ALA A 386 12.44 -3.99 19.15
CA ALA A 386 11.60 -4.97 19.85
C ALA A 386 11.91 -4.98 21.35
N SER A 387 10.86 -4.88 22.15
CA SER A 387 11.00 -4.95 23.60
C SER A 387 11.63 -6.27 24.04
N PRO A 388 12.54 -6.28 25.04
CA PRO A 388 13.13 -7.51 25.53
C PRO A 388 12.11 -8.55 26.01
N TYR A 389 10.92 -8.11 26.39
CA TYR A 389 9.85 -8.99 26.88
C TYR A 389 9.13 -9.78 25.75
N CYS A 390 9.31 -9.37 24.50
CA CYS A 390 8.61 -9.96 23.35
C CYS A 390 9.52 -10.57 22.29
N THR A 391 10.82 -10.74 22.57
CA THR A 391 11.79 -11.21 21.56
C THR A 391 11.41 -12.54 20.89
N GLY A 392 10.81 -13.47 21.62
CA GLY A 392 10.29 -14.74 21.08
C GLY A 392 9.00 -14.61 20.26
N MET A 393 8.34 -13.45 20.29
CA MET A 393 7.09 -13.17 19.56
C MET A 393 7.32 -12.45 18.23
N VAL A 394 8.56 -12.04 17.97
CA VAL A 394 8.94 -11.35 16.74
C VAL A 394 9.64 -12.31 15.81
N ALA A 395 9.06 -12.56 14.64
CA ALA A 395 9.63 -13.38 13.59
C ALA A 395 10.04 -12.53 12.38
N VAL A 396 11.22 -12.79 11.83
CA VAL A 396 11.70 -12.13 10.60
C VAL A 396 12.04 -13.21 9.58
N THR A 397 11.42 -13.12 8.41
CA THR A 397 11.66 -14.00 7.27
C THR A 397 12.14 -13.27 6.03
N GLY A 398 12.15 -11.93 6.05
CA GLY A 398 12.60 -11.07 4.97
C GLY A 398 12.66 -9.61 5.38
N GLY A 399 12.89 -8.73 4.42
CA GLY A 399 12.94 -7.28 4.61
C GLY A 399 14.35 -6.70 4.48
N THR A 400 14.39 -5.39 4.23
CA THR A 400 15.62 -4.59 4.15
C THR A 400 15.66 -3.58 5.30
N PHE A 401 16.75 -3.57 6.05
CA PHE A 401 16.92 -2.75 7.25
C PHE A 401 18.09 -1.78 7.08
N ASP A 402 17.82 -0.48 7.24
CA ASP A 402 18.81 0.60 7.15
C ASP A 402 18.56 1.62 8.29
N PRO A 403 19.48 1.83 9.23
CA PRO A 403 20.80 1.19 9.32
C PRO A 403 20.73 -0.18 10.03
N GLY A 404 21.25 -1.19 9.36
CA GLY A 404 21.64 -2.47 9.96
C GLY A 404 20.55 -3.26 10.67
N GLN A 405 20.94 -4.02 11.69
CA GLN A 405 20.07 -4.94 12.40
C GLN A 405 19.06 -4.21 13.32
N PRO A 406 17.81 -4.67 13.41
CA PRO A 406 16.85 -4.19 14.40
C PRO A 406 17.35 -4.36 15.84
N ASN A 407 17.08 -3.40 16.70
CA ASN A 407 17.40 -3.51 18.12
C ASN A 407 16.47 -4.51 18.83
N GLY A 408 17.02 -5.40 19.63
CA GLY A 408 16.25 -6.42 20.34
C GLY A 408 15.83 -7.63 19.51
N ILE A 409 16.28 -7.69 18.25
CA ILE A 409 16.06 -8.84 17.34
C ILE A 409 17.43 -9.23 16.77
N THR A 410 17.85 -10.46 17.01
CA THR A 410 19.07 -10.98 16.38
C THR A 410 18.70 -11.59 15.02
N LEU A 411 19.25 -11.02 13.96
CA LEU A 411 19.11 -11.55 12.61
C LEU A 411 20.23 -12.55 12.32
N HIS A 412 19.87 -13.67 11.76
CA HIS A 412 20.77 -14.71 11.29
C HIS A 412 20.70 -14.82 9.78
N THR A 413 21.84 -15.04 9.12
CA THR A 413 21.93 -15.23 7.68
C THR A 413 22.10 -16.70 7.34
N VAL A 414 21.28 -17.21 6.44
CA VAL A 414 21.43 -18.52 5.82
C VAL A 414 21.96 -18.31 4.42
N THR A 415 23.21 -18.66 4.21
CA THR A 415 23.91 -18.59 2.92
C THR A 415 23.84 -19.95 2.24
N PHE A 416 23.68 -19.99 0.93
CA PHE A 416 23.57 -21.21 0.14
C PHE A 416 24.73 -21.32 -0.84
N ASN A 417 25.57 -22.34 -0.63
CA ASN A 417 26.58 -22.76 -1.61
C ASN A 417 25.97 -23.86 -2.48
N SER A 418 25.63 -23.50 -3.71
CA SER A 418 24.96 -24.40 -4.66
C SER A 418 25.87 -25.51 -5.20
N ASN A 419 27.18 -25.55 -4.88
CA ASN A 419 28.12 -26.56 -5.36
C ASN A 419 28.05 -26.77 -6.89
N GLY A 420 28.03 -25.64 -7.62
CA GLY A 420 27.95 -25.62 -9.10
C GLY A 420 26.55 -25.78 -9.67
N GLY A 421 25.53 -25.67 -8.84
CA GLY A 421 24.14 -25.43 -9.29
C GLY A 421 23.85 -23.96 -9.53
N SER A 422 22.59 -23.64 -9.87
CA SER A 422 22.14 -22.26 -10.00
C SER A 422 22.25 -21.50 -8.68
N ASP A 423 22.52 -20.19 -8.76
CA ASP A 423 22.63 -19.34 -7.59
C ASP A 423 21.35 -19.31 -6.77
N VAL A 424 21.50 -19.29 -5.46
CA VAL A 424 20.42 -19.20 -4.48
C VAL A 424 20.69 -17.97 -3.61
N PRO A 425 19.75 -17.02 -3.53
CA PRO A 425 19.90 -15.84 -2.68
C PRO A 425 19.94 -16.25 -1.19
N GLU A 426 20.72 -15.50 -0.41
CA GLU A 426 20.73 -15.64 1.03
C GLU A 426 19.37 -15.34 1.66
N GLN A 427 19.12 -15.88 2.83
CA GLN A 427 17.90 -15.65 3.60
C GLN A 427 18.24 -15.07 4.97
N ILE A 428 17.50 -14.03 5.38
CA ILE A 428 17.59 -13.44 6.71
C ILE A 428 16.47 -14.02 7.58
N ARG A 429 16.80 -14.44 8.79
CA ARG A 429 15.85 -15.08 9.73
C ARG A 429 16.04 -14.58 11.15
N ALA A 430 14.93 -14.43 11.86
CA ALA A 430 14.90 -14.40 13.32
C ALA A 430 13.65 -15.15 13.79
N ASN A 431 13.81 -16.04 14.75
CA ASN A 431 12.75 -16.89 15.30
C ASN A 431 11.88 -17.61 14.23
N ALA A 432 12.45 -17.84 13.06
CA ALA A 432 11.76 -18.46 11.92
C ALA A 432 12.67 -19.49 11.23
N ALA A 433 12.07 -20.52 10.66
CA ALA A 433 12.77 -21.51 9.88
C ALA A 433 13.22 -20.94 8.53
N ALA A 434 14.31 -21.47 7.98
CA ALA A 434 14.71 -21.16 6.60
C ALA A 434 13.73 -21.85 5.62
N THR A 435 13.50 -21.20 4.49
CA THR A 435 12.75 -21.79 3.38
C THR A 435 13.71 -22.64 2.55
N LYS A 436 13.37 -23.91 2.32
CA LYS A 436 14.17 -24.78 1.46
C LYS A 436 14.15 -24.26 0.02
N PRO A 437 15.30 -23.80 -0.52
CA PRO A 437 15.35 -23.31 -1.89
C PRO A 437 15.51 -24.46 -2.89
N ASP A 438 15.06 -24.22 -4.12
CA ASP A 438 15.42 -25.03 -5.27
C ASP A 438 16.73 -24.51 -5.91
N SER A 439 17.51 -25.41 -6.47
CA SER A 439 18.67 -25.09 -7.32
C SER A 439 18.80 -26.16 -8.41
N ARG A 440 19.38 -25.80 -9.55
CA ARG A 440 19.45 -26.68 -10.73
C ARG A 440 20.88 -26.81 -11.21
N LYS A 441 21.28 -28.06 -11.52
CA LYS A 441 22.57 -28.39 -12.11
C LYS A 441 22.35 -29.38 -13.25
N ALA A 442 22.86 -29.05 -14.45
CA ALA A 442 22.63 -29.87 -15.63
C ALA A 442 23.18 -31.30 -15.45
N GLY A 443 22.33 -32.29 -15.65
CA GLY A 443 22.68 -33.71 -15.49
C GLY A 443 22.67 -34.22 -14.05
N TYR A 444 22.21 -33.42 -13.09
CA TYR A 444 22.18 -33.77 -11.67
C TYR A 444 20.83 -33.51 -11.03
N THR A 445 20.53 -34.28 -9.98
CA THR A 445 19.36 -34.07 -9.11
C THR A 445 19.81 -33.53 -7.75
N LEU A 446 19.13 -32.47 -7.25
CA LEU A 446 19.38 -31.93 -5.92
C LEU A 446 18.87 -32.91 -4.85
N VAL A 447 19.77 -33.52 -4.10
CA VAL A 447 19.45 -34.40 -2.98
C VAL A 447 18.97 -33.61 -1.76
N GLY A 448 19.64 -32.49 -1.48
CA GLY A 448 19.30 -31.64 -0.34
C GLY A 448 20.39 -30.65 -0.01
N TRP A 449 20.18 -30.00 1.12
CA TRP A 449 21.08 -28.99 1.68
C TRP A 449 21.67 -29.49 3.00
N TYR A 450 22.95 -29.27 3.21
CA TYR A 450 23.74 -29.82 4.32
C TYR A 450 24.51 -28.70 5.03
N THR A 451 24.80 -28.88 6.32
CA THR A 451 25.52 -27.91 7.15
C THR A 451 27.03 -27.97 6.98
N ASP A 452 27.54 -28.95 6.28
CA ASP A 452 28.99 -29.18 6.05
C ASP A 452 29.28 -29.42 4.56
N GLU A 453 30.48 -29.03 4.12
CA GLU A 453 30.95 -29.19 2.72
C GLU A 453 30.97 -30.63 2.23
N ALA A 454 31.21 -31.59 3.15
CA ALA A 454 31.20 -33.00 2.84
C ALA A 454 29.80 -33.57 2.66
N CYS A 455 28.77 -32.73 2.87
CA CYS A 455 27.36 -33.07 2.74
C CYS A 455 26.99 -34.34 3.54
N THR A 456 27.38 -34.41 4.81
CA THR A 456 27.12 -35.53 5.73
C THR A 456 26.00 -35.23 6.70
N ALA A 457 25.80 -33.95 7.13
CA ALA A 457 24.78 -33.51 8.06
C ALA A 457 23.68 -32.72 7.34
N ALA A 458 22.55 -33.38 7.08
CA ALA A 458 21.43 -32.74 6.41
C ALA A 458 20.81 -31.63 7.29
N TYR A 459 20.49 -30.49 6.65
CA TYR A 459 19.86 -29.36 7.34
C TYR A 459 18.35 -29.60 7.52
N ASP A 460 17.86 -29.30 8.73
CA ASP A 460 16.44 -29.41 9.08
C ASP A 460 15.71 -28.09 8.90
N PHE A 461 15.03 -27.93 7.77
CA PHE A 461 14.25 -26.74 7.42
C PHE A 461 12.96 -26.55 8.25
N THR A 462 12.66 -27.43 9.19
CA THR A 462 11.49 -27.28 10.07
C THR A 462 11.80 -26.49 11.34
N LYS A 463 13.08 -26.30 11.65
CA LYS A 463 13.54 -25.63 12.88
C LYS A 463 13.85 -24.15 12.64
N PRO A 464 13.56 -23.28 13.61
CA PRO A 464 14.02 -21.90 13.57
C PRO A 464 15.54 -21.82 13.45
N VAL A 465 16.00 -20.82 12.69
CA VAL A 465 17.43 -20.49 12.57
C VAL A 465 17.86 -19.76 13.85
N THR A 466 18.83 -20.32 14.56
CA THR A 466 19.38 -19.78 15.82
C THR A 466 20.75 -19.16 15.65
N ASP A 467 21.44 -19.47 14.56
CA ASP A 467 22.77 -18.99 14.23
C ASP A 467 22.92 -18.84 12.72
N SER A 468 23.78 -17.92 12.27
CA SER A 468 24.10 -17.81 10.85
C SER A 468 24.81 -19.07 10.37
N VAL A 469 24.40 -19.57 9.20
CA VAL A 469 24.87 -20.85 8.67
C VAL A 469 25.07 -20.78 7.16
N THR A 470 26.08 -21.49 6.66
CA THR A 470 26.24 -21.79 5.23
C THR A 470 25.76 -23.20 4.96
N LEU A 471 24.87 -23.35 3.99
CA LEU A 471 24.34 -24.64 3.56
C LEU A 471 24.91 -25.02 2.19
N TYR A 472 25.27 -26.28 2.03
CA TYR A 472 25.92 -26.84 0.84
C TYR A 472 24.97 -27.79 0.10
N ALA A 473 24.82 -27.59 -1.20
CA ALA A 473 24.00 -28.46 -2.03
C ALA A 473 24.69 -29.80 -2.29
N LYS A 474 23.99 -30.91 -2.09
CA LYS A 474 24.39 -32.25 -2.52
C LYS A 474 23.70 -32.63 -3.82
N TRP A 475 24.47 -33.14 -4.78
CA TRP A 475 24.00 -33.53 -6.09
C TRP A 475 24.26 -35.00 -6.34
N GLU A 476 23.33 -35.66 -7.03
CA GLU A 476 23.46 -36.99 -7.61
C GLU A 476 23.28 -36.92 -9.11
N ALA A 477 24.10 -37.73 -9.86
CA ALA A 477 24.09 -37.75 -11.33
C ALA A 477 22.92 -38.57 -11.90
#